data_1947ff1c706e85fcfa9c55ba228250ad
#
_entry.id   1947ff1c706e85fcfa9c55ba228250ad
#
_cell.length_a   1.000
_cell.length_b   1.000
_cell.length_c   1.000
_cell.angle_alpha   90.00
_cell.angle_beta   90.00
_cell.angle_gamma   90.00
#
_symmetry.space_group_name_H-M   'P 1'
#
loop_
_entity.id
_entity.type
_entity.pdbx_description
1 polymer ?
#
loop_
_entity_poly.entity_id
_entity_poly.type
_entity_poly.pdbx_seq_one_letter_code
_entity_poly.pdbx_strand_id
1 'polypeptide(L)'
;MKRSANANWKGSGKEGKGTVTAQSGIFSNTPITYHTRFEEVKGTSPEELVAAAHAGCFSMKLSFVLGAAGFTPDNIDTKCTITLENGTITESHLEVTASVPDISDEKFNECAEDAKTNCPISKLYQTNITMEARLVQKVNA
;
A
#
# COMPACT_ATOMS: atom_id res chain seq x y z
N MET A 1 13.60 3.59 15.47
CA MET A 1 12.19 3.97 15.52
C MET A 1 11.32 2.72 15.60
N LYS A 2 10.29 2.73 16.43
CA LYS A 2 9.38 1.61 16.59
C LYS A 2 7.93 2.07 16.43
N ARG A 3 7.13 1.23 15.81
CA ARG A 3 5.68 1.43 15.69
C ARG A 3 4.99 0.13 16.03
N SER A 4 3.82 0.22 16.65
CA SER A 4 3.10 -0.97 17.12
C SER A 4 1.61 -0.86 16.86
N ALA A 5 0.97 -2.02 16.91
CA ALA A 5 -0.48 -2.14 16.91
C ALA A 5 -0.84 -3.35 17.75
N ASN A 6 -2.06 -3.38 18.25
CA ASN A 6 -2.58 -4.48 19.04
C ASN A 6 -3.79 -5.10 18.35
N ALA A 7 -3.94 -6.38 18.52
CA ALA A 7 -5.14 -7.10 18.09
C ALA A 7 -5.67 -7.93 19.25
N ASN A 8 -6.98 -8.03 19.34
CA ASN A 8 -7.66 -8.90 20.29
C ASN A 8 -8.59 -9.82 19.51
N TRP A 9 -8.66 -11.07 19.94
CA TRP A 9 -9.56 -12.05 19.35
C TRP A 9 -10.25 -12.85 20.44
N LYS A 10 -11.56 -13.09 20.28
CA LYS A 10 -12.36 -13.90 21.19
C LYS A 10 -13.17 -14.91 20.40
N GLY A 11 -13.04 -16.18 20.76
CA GLY A 11 -13.80 -17.26 20.15
C GLY A 11 -13.08 -17.99 19.03
N SER A 12 -13.82 -18.80 18.28
CA SER A 12 -13.27 -19.58 17.18
C SER A 12 -12.85 -18.70 16.01
N GLY A 13 -12.08 -19.25 15.08
CA GLY A 13 -11.63 -18.51 13.91
C GLY A 13 -12.78 -18.02 13.04
N LYS A 14 -13.82 -18.81 12.88
CA LYS A 14 -14.96 -18.48 12.01
C LYS A 14 -16.06 -17.68 12.72
N GLU A 15 -16.38 -18.04 13.94
CA GLU A 15 -17.50 -17.44 14.68
C GLU A 15 -17.05 -16.37 15.68
N GLY A 16 -15.76 -16.26 15.93
CA GLY A 16 -15.21 -15.31 16.90
C GLY A 16 -15.25 -13.87 16.41
N LYS A 17 -14.84 -12.98 17.29
CA LYS A 17 -14.79 -11.54 17.03
C LYS A 17 -13.44 -10.98 17.43
N GLY A 18 -12.92 -10.11 16.59
CA GLY A 18 -11.66 -9.45 16.84
C GLY A 18 -11.71 -7.96 16.58
N THR A 19 -10.70 -7.28 17.10
CA THR A 19 -10.49 -5.85 16.85
C THR A 19 -9.00 -5.60 16.67
N VAL A 20 -8.68 -4.53 15.94
CA VAL A 20 -7.32 -4.03 15.82
C VAL A 20 -7.28 -2.55 16.21
N THR A 21 -6.18 -2.16 16.86
CA THR A 21 -5.97 -0.78 17.32
C THR A 21 -4.54 -0.38 17.00
N ALA A 22 -4.38 0.74 16.32
CA ALA A 22 -3.06 1.28 16.02
C ALA A 22 -2.53 2.12 17.18
N GLN A 23 -1.21 2.08 17.38
CA GLN A 23 -0.54 2.88 18.40
C GLN A 23 -0.92 4.37 18.31
N SER A 24 -1.05 4.89 17.10
CA SER A 24 -1.39 6.31 16.86
C SER A 24 -2.85 6.65 17.16
N GLY A 25 -3.71 5.63 17.32
CA GLY A 25 -5.15 5.82 17.47
C GLY A 25 -5.88 6.13 16.18
N ILE A 26 -5.20 6.11 15.03
CA ILE A 26 -5.84 6.39 13.73
C ILE A 26 -6.97 5.42 13.43
N PHE A 27 -6.85 4.18 13.90
CA PHE A 27 -7.97 3.27 14.06
C PHE A 27 -7.89 2.64 15.45
N SER A 28 -9.06 2.45 16.06
CA SER A 28 -9.17 1.97 17.44
C SER A 28 -10.35 1.02 17.55
N ASN A 29 -10.10 -0.18 18.07
CA ASN A 29 -11.11 -1.22 18.21
C ASN A 29 -11.86 -1.48 16.90
N THR A 30 -11.16 -1.40 15.77
CA THR A 30 -11.74 -1.62 14.46
C THR A 30 -12.02 -3.11 14.27
N PRO A 31 -13.25 -3.48 13.87
CA PRO A 31 -13.60 -4.90 13.72
C PRO A 31 -12.74 -5.61 12.68
N ILE A 32 -12.29 -6.80 13.05
CA ILE A 32 -11.64 -7.76 12.17
C ILE A 32 -12.20 -9.13 12.50
N THR A 33 -12.91 -9.73 11.55
CA THR A 33 -13.57 -11.03 11.73
C THR A 33 -13.40 -11.86 10.47
N TYR A 34 -13.83 -13.11 10.52
CA TYR A 34 -13.89 -13.91 9.29
C TYR A 34 -14.72 -13.21 8.21
N HIS A 35 -15.85 -12.61 8.61
CA HIS A 35 -16.77 -11.96 7.68
C HIS A 35 -16.23 -10.62 7.14
N THR A 36 -15.53 -9.82 7.95
CA THR A 36 -14.92 -8.59 7.46
C THR A 36 -13.73 -8.86 6.54
N ARG A 37 -13.11 -10.02 6.66
CA ARG A 37 -11.95 -10.42 5.88
C ARG A 37 -12.34 -11.04 4.53
N PHE A 38 -13.34 -11.91 4.53
CA PHE A 38 -13.70 -12.73 3.38
C PHE A 38 -15.05 -12.38 2.74
N GLU A 39 -15.81 -11.49 3.34
CA GLU A 39 -17.12 -11.04 2.85
C GLU A 39 -17.18 -9.51 2.87
N GLU A 40 -18.19 -8.93 2.18
CA GLU A 40 -18.37 -7.48 2.16
C GLU A 40 -19.12 -6.99 3.40
N VAL A 41 -18.47 -7.07 4.56
CA VAL A 41 -19.00 -6.60 5.82
C VAL A 41 -18.08 -5.49 6.33
N LYS A 42 -18.68 -4.45 6.91
CA LYS A 42 -17.95 -3.28 7.40
C LYS A 42 -16.92 -3.65 8.46
N GLY A 43 -15.69 -3.29 8.22
CA GLY A 43 -14.54 -3.57 9.07
C GLY A 43 -13.29 -3.52 8.23
N THR A 44 -12.22 -4.13 8.73
CA THR A 44 -10.97 -4.22 7.97
C THR A 44 -10.49 -5.65 7.88
N SER A 45 -9.39 -5.84 7.20
CA SER A 45 -8.71 -7.13 7.07
C SER A 45 -7.21 -6.92 7.12
N PRO A 46 -6.43 -7.96 7.47
CA PRO A 46 -4.98 -7.89 7.39
C PRO A 46 -4.51 -7.50 5.99
N GLU A 47 -5.16 -8.03 4.97
CA GLU A 47 -4.81 -7.78 3.57
C GLU A 47 -5.03 -6.32 3.18
N GLU A 48 -6.11 -5.69 3.65
CA GLU A 48 -6.37 -4.27 3.42
C GLU A 48 -5.33 -3.39 4.11
N LEU A 49 -4.95 -3.72 5.34
CA LEU A 49 -3.92 -2.99 6.08
C LEU A 49 -2.55 -3.12 5.41
N VAL A 50 -2.23 -4.30 4.90
CA VAL A 50 -1.00 -4.56 4.16
C VAL A 50 -1.00 -3.76 2.85
N ALA A 51 -2.12 -3.71 2.15
CA ALA A 51 -2.27 -2.92 0.93
C ALA A 51 -2.05 -1.42 1.21
N ALA A 52 -2.66 -0.91 2.27
CA ALA A 52 -2.49 0.49 2.67
C ALA A 52 -1.03 0.81 2.99
N ALA A 53 -0.36 -0.08 3.72
CA ALA A 53 1.04 0.07 4.06
C ALA A 53 1.92 0.14 2.82
N HIS A 54 1.70 -0.75 1.86
CA HIS A 54 2.51 -0.79 0.64
C HIS A 54 2.26 0.43 -0.24
N ALA A 55 1.00 0.82 -0.44
CA ALA A 55 0.65 2.00 -1.22
C ALA A 55 1.28 3.28 -0.65
N GLY A 56 1.19 3.48 0.67
CA GLY A 56 1.74 4.65 1.34
C GLY A 56 3.26 4.70 1.29
N CYS A 57 3.91 3.59 1.59
CA CYS A 57 5.37 3.48 1.57
C CYS A 57 5.94 3.71 0.17
N PHE A 58 5.34 3.07 -0.83
CA PHE A 58 5.73 3.23 -2.22
C PHE A 58 5.60 4.69 -2.68
N SER A 59 4.46 5.33 -2.41
CA SER A 59 4.21 6.71 -2.83
C SER A 59 5.24 7.67 -2.27
N MET A 60 5.57 7.54 -0.99
CA MET A 60 6.58 8.38 -0.34
C MET A 60 7.96 8.07 -0.91
N LYS A 61 8.30 6.81 -1.11
CA LYS A 61 9.59 6.42 -1.70
C LYS A 61 9.73 6.98 -3.12
N LEU A 62 8.69 6.90 -3.92
CA LEU A 62 8.71 7.48 -5.27
C LEU A 62 8.96 8.98 -5.23
N SER A 63 8.33 9.69 -4.30
CA SER A 63 8.57 11.14 -4.13
C SER A 63 10.05 11.43 -3.80
N PHE A 64 10.66 10.64 -2.91
CA PHE A 64 12.08 10.79 -2.59
C PHE A 64 13.00 10.47 -3.77
N VAL A 65 12.70 9.42 -4.52
CA VAL A 65 13.48 9.04 -5.71
C VAL A 65 13.40 10.12 -6.78
N LEU A 66 12.20 10.64 -7.02
CA LEU A 66 11.99 11.74 -7.97
C LEU A 66 12.75 13.00 -7.52
N GLY A 67 12.71 13.32 -6.23
CA GLY A 67 13.42 14.46 -5.66
C GLY A 67 14.93 14.36 -5.85
N ALA A 68 15.49 13.17 -5.63
CA ALA A 68 16.91 12.92 -5.85
C ALA A 68 17.31 13.07 -7.32
N ALA A 69 16.38 12.84 -8.24
CA ALA A 69 16.59 13.02 -9.68
C ALA A 69 16.31 14.47 -10.13
N GLY A 70 15.91 15.35 -9.23
CA GLY A 70 15.66 16.76 -9.52
C GLY A 70 14.23 17.11 -9.88
N PHE A 71 13.26 16.22 -9.59
CA PHE A 71 11.86 16.43 -9.92
C PHE A 71 10.99 16.48 -8.68
N THR A 72 9.99 17.36 -8.70
CA THR A 72 9.01 17.45 -7.61
C THR A 72 7.65 17.05 -8.17
N PRO A 73 7.04 15.96 -7.68
CA PRO A 73 5.71 15.58 -8.16
C PRO A 73 4.64 16.56 -7.68
N ASP A 74 3.68 16.87 -8.56
CA ASP A 74 2.48 17.58 -8.16
C ASP A 74 1.51 16.65 -7.45
N ASN A 75 1.45 15.38 -7.91
CA ASN A 75 0.55 14.39 -7.33
C ASN A 75 1.06 12.98 -7.63
N ILE A 76 0.85 12.08 -6.67
CA ILE A 76 1.08 10.65 -6.82
C ILE A 76 -0.12 9.94 -6.21
N ASP A 77 -0.86 9.22 -7.04
CA ASP A 77 -1.94 8.33 -6.57
C ASP A 77 -1.49 6.89 -6.75
N THR A 78 -1.57 6.12 -5.69
CA THR A 78 -1.21 4.71 -5.72
C THR A 78 -2.34 3.85 -5.18
N LYS A 79 -2.78 2.89 -5.96
CA LYS A 79 -3.67 1.82 -5.51
C LYS A 79 -2.87 0.55 -5.40
N CYS A 80 -2.93 -0.09 -4.24
CA CYS A 80 -2.31 -1.40 -4.04
C CYS A 80 -3.38 -2.46 -3.87
N THR A 81 -3.27 -3.54 -4.62
CA THR A 81 -4.17 -4.68 -4.52
C THR A 81 -3.39 -5.90 -4.06
N ILE A 82 -3.83 -6.49 -2.96
CA ILE A 82 -3.25 -7.70 -2.39
C ILE A 82 -4.11 -8.88 -2.81
N THR A 83 -3.49 -9.90 -3.38
CA THR A 83 -4.18 -11.14 -3.75
C THR A 83 -3.86 -12.23 -2.74
N LEU A 84 -4.90 -12.82 -2.17
CA LEU A 84 -4.81 -13.94 -1.25
C LEU A 84 -5.39 -15.19 -1.92
N GLU A 85 -4.58 -16.23 -2.02
CA GLU A 85 -4.99 -17.52 -2.61
C GLU A 85 -4.55 -18.66 -1.71
N ASN A 86 -5.48 -19.51 -1.32
CA ASN A 86 -5.19 -20.69 -0.48
C ASN A 86 -4.37 -20.35 0.77
N GLY A 87 -4.72 -19.24 1.44
CA GLY A 87 -4.05 -18.81 2.66
C GLY A 87 -2.69 -18.16 2.46
N THR A 88 -2.30 -17.88 1.21
CA THR A 88 -1.02 -17.27 0.87
C THR A 88 -1.24 -15.99 0.09
N ILE A 89 -0.54 -14.93 0.46
CA ILE A 89 -0.51 -13.71 -0.34
C ILE A 89 0.41 -13.96 -1.54
N THR A 90 -0.17 -13.99 -2.72
CA THR A 90 0.55 -14.33 -3.95
C THR A 90 1.01 -13.12 -4.74
N GLU A 91 0.42 -11.95 -4.49
CA GLU A 91 0.77 -10.74 -5.22
C GLU A 91 0.44 -9.49 -4.42
N SER A 92 1.28 -8.48 -4.57
CA SER A 92 1.00 -7.10 -4.19
C SER A 92 1.15 -6.27 -5.46
N HIS A 93 0.04 -5.81 -6.00
CA HIS A 93 0.02 -5.06 -7.26
C HIS A 93 -0.14 -3.56 -7.03
N LEU A 94 0.76 -2.78 -7.58
CA LEU A 94 0.77 -1.32 -7.47
C LEU A 94 0.32 -0.69 -8.79
N GLU A 95 -0.73 0.12 -8.71
CA GLU A 95 -1.20 0.94 -9.83
C GLU A 95 -0.92 2.39 -9.48
N VAL A 96 -0.06 3.03 -10.24
CA VAL A 96 0.45 4.37 -9.95
C VAL A 96 0.07 5.34 -11.05
N THR A 97 -0.54 6.44 -10.67
CA THR A 97 -0.83 7.55 -11.55
C THR A 97 -0.20 8.80 -10.95
N ALA A 98 0.65 9.47 -11.69
CA ALA A 98 1.38 10.62 -11.17
C ALA A 98 1.44 11.77 -12.17
N SER A 99 1.51 12.97 -11.64
CA SER A 99 1.78 14.20 -12.40
C SER A 99 3.09 14.77 -11.89
N VAL A 100 4.10 14.78 -12.75
CA VAL A 100 5.45 15.23 -12.41
C VAL A 100 5.92 16.19 -13.52
N PRO A 101 6.06 17.50 -13.24
CA PRO A 101 6.50 18.45 -14.24
C PRO A 101 7.88 18.13 -14.81
N ASP A 102 8.01 18.31 -16.12
CA ASP A 102 9.28 18.25 -16.86
C ASP A 102 9.96 16.87 -16.96
N ILE A 103 9.34 15.82 -16.45
CA ILE A 103 9.94 14.50 -16.53
C ILE A 103 9.54 13.76 -17.81
N SER A 104 10.47 12.98 -18.36
CA SER A 104 10.16 12.08 -19.47
C SER A 104 9.51 10.80 -18.95
N ASP A 105 8.75 10.13 -19.80
CA ASP A 105 8.16 8.83 -19.46
C ASP A 105 9.22 7.82 -19.06
N GLU A 106 10.33 7.80 -19.79
CA GLU A 106 11.46 6.90 -19.52
C GLU A 106 12.05 7.13 -18.12
N LYS A 107 12.31 8.39 -17.76
CA LYS A 107 12.86 8.73 -16.45
C LYS A 107 11.85 8.45 -15.34
N PHE A 108 10.58 8.73 -15.58
CA PHE A 108 9.54 8.40 -14.62
C PHE A 108 9.47 6.90 -14.35
N ASN A 109 9.50 6.08 -15.39
CA ASN A 109 9.46 4.62 -15.24
C ASN A 109 10.69 4.09 -14.51
N GLU A 110 11.86 4.66 -14.75
CA GLU A 110 13.08 4.33 -14.01
C GLU A 110 12.92 4.61 -12.51
N CYS A 111 12.40 5.79 -12.19
CA CYS A 111 12.16 6.19 -10.80
C CYS A 111 11.10 5.30 -10.13
N ALA A 112 10.04 4.96 -10.85
CA ALA A 112 8.99 4.09 -10.33
C ALA A 112 9.50 2.67 -10.05
N GLU A 113 10.33 2.10 -10.92
CA GLU A 113 10.96 0.81 -10.70
C GLU A 113 11.89 0.83 -9.48
N ASP A 114 12.68 1.88 -9.33
CA ASP A 114 13.55 2.06 -8.16
C ASP A 114 12.72 2.10 -6.87
N ALA A 115 11.64 2.88 -6.86
CA ALA A 115 10.76 2.96 -5.70
C ALA A 115 10.09 1.63 -5.37
N LYS A 116 9.65 0.89 -6.38
CA LYS A 116 9.06 -0.45 -6.22
C LYS A 116 10.04 -1.40 -5.55
N THR A 117 11.27 -1.42 -6.02
CA THR A 117 12.31 -2.32 -5.51
C THR A 117 12.78 -1.94 -4.11
N ASN A 118 12.89 -0.67 -3.81
CA ASN A 118 13.59 -0.18 -2.63
C ASN A 118 12.72 0.39 -1.51
N CYS A 119 11.40 0.48 -1.69
CA CYS A 119 10.56 0.91 -0.59
C CYS A 119 10.62 -0.16 0.53
N PRO A 120 10.71 0.26 1.81
CA PRO A 120 10.87 -0.69 2.92
C PRO A 120 9.81 -1.79 3.00
N ILE A 121 8.57 -1.49 2.62
CA ILE A 121 7.51 -2.50 2.63
C ILE A 121 7.71 -3.51 1.49
N SER A 122 8.16 -3.06 0.30
CA SER A 122 8.53 -4.00 -0.77
C SER A 122 9.61 -4.97 -0.34
N LYS A 123 10.60 -4.46 0.40
CA LYS A 123 11.70 -5.30 0.92
C LYS A 123 11.23 -6.28 2.00
N LEU A 124 10.19 -5.92 2.75
CA LEU A 124 9.61 -6.80 3.76
C LEU A 124 8.86 -7.97 3.11
N TYR A 125 8.18 -7.73 1.99
CA TYR A 125 7.30 -8.71 1.37
C TYR A 125 8.07 -9.78 0.61
N GLN A 126 7.75 -11.05 0.85
CA GLN A 126 8.29 -12.21 0.13
C GLN A 126 7.21 -12.75 -0.82
N THR A 127 6.71 -11.88 -1.68
CA THR A 127 5.68 -12.21 -2.63
C THR A 127 5.99 -11.52 -3.96
N ASN A 128 5.18 -11.82 -4.98
CA ASN A 128 5.31 -11.16 -6.26
C ASN A 128 4.80 -9.73 -6.17
N ILE A 129 5.65 -8.76 -6.45
CA ILE A 129 5.29 -7.34 -6.45
C ILE A 129 5.27 -6.88 -7.90
N THR A 130 4.08 -6.51 -8.36
CA THR A 130 3.88 -6.00 -9.71
C THR A 130 3.48 -4.54 -9.67
N MET A 131 3.61 -3.84 -10.78
CA MET A 131 3.32 -2.42 -10.84
C MET A 131 2.87 -2.02 -12.23
N GLU A 132 1.87 -1.16 -12.26
CA GLU A 132 1.53 -0.36 -13.43
C GLU A 132 1.70 1.09 -13.02
N ALA A 133 2.64 1.77 -13.66
CA ALA A 133 2.95 3.16 -13.35
C ALA A 133 2.58 4.04 -14.54
N ARG A 134 1.75 5.04 -14.29
CA ARG A 134 1.25 5.95 -15.32
C ARG A 134 1.56 7.40 -14.96
N LEU A 135 2.27 8.05 -15.86
CA LEU A 135 2.52 9.48 -15.76
C LEU A 135 1.39 10.23 -16.46
N VAL A 136 0.77 11.15 -15.74
CA VAL A 136 -0.25 12.05 -16.28
C VAL A 136 0.30 13.46 -16.15
N GLN A 137 0.54 14.13 -17.29
CA GLN A 137 1.03 15.50 -17.27
C GLN A 137 -0.11 16.44 -16.93
N LYS A 138 0.18 17.38 -16.03
CA LYS A 138 -0.78 18.40 -15.66
C LYS A 138 -1.05 19.31 -16.86
N VAL A 139 -2.31 19.41 -17.26
CA VAL A 139 -2.71 20.37 -18.28
C VAL A 139 -2.76 21.73 -17.62
N ASN A 140 -1.86 22.61 -18.00
CA ASN A 140 -1.91 24.00 -17.55
C ASN A 140 -3.07 24.69 -18.26
N ALA A 141 -4.04 25.07 -17.49
CA ALA A 141 -5.13 25.89 -17.98
C ALA A 141 -4.71 27.36 -17.93
#